data_26e070c90793746d9c3bb8f73c12dd77
#
_entry.id   26e070c90793746d9c3bb8f73c12dd77
#
_cell.length_a   1.000
_cell.length_b   1.000
_cell.length_c   1.000
_cell.angle_alpha   90.00
_cell.angle_beta   90.00
_cell.angle_gamma   90.00
#
_symmetry.space_group_name_H-M   'P 1'
#
loop_
_entity.id
_entity.type
_entity.pdbx_description
1 polymer ?
#
loop_
_entity_poly.entity_id
_entity_poly.type
_entity_poly.pdbx_seq_one_letter_code
_entity_poly.pdbx_strand_id
1 'polypeptide(L)'
;MDGASLKQSWLSDKIDSMNEPVNALAANLRRLRGERGLSTVALARDSGVARATLAQLEAGRGNPTLETLYALANTLEVALADVIAPSTAADVEVVRAAEGPRVTGAAVRARLVARLSGRASVELYELSLRPGRRQVSAPHPMGVVEHLLVHAGRARAGPESAPVELGAGDYARYPGSVAHVYQALEPGLTATLLIESP
;
A
#
# COMPACT_ATOMS: atom_id res chain seq x y z
N MET A 1 -36.29 12.77 -28.03
CA MET A 1 -34.97 12.91 -27.44
C MET A 1 -33.96 12.86 -28.57
N ASP A 2 -33.26 13.98 -28.75
CA ASP A 2 -32.50 14.26 -29.98
C ASP A 2 -31.14 13.54 -29.93
N GLY A 3 -30.83 12.76 -30.98
CA GLY A 3 -29.60 11.96 -31.08
C GLY A 3 -28.29 12.78 -31.07
N ALA A 4 -28.38 14.10 -31.23
CA ALA A 4 -27.26 15.01 -31.10
C ALA A 4 -26.84 15.23 -29.65
N SER A 5 -27.76 15.27 -28.68
CA SER A 5 -27.52 15.41 -27.26
C SER A 5 -26.83 14.19 -26.67
N LEU A 6 -27.20 12.97 -27.10
CA LEU A 6 -26.57 11.73 -26.67
C LEU A 6 -25.14 11.58 -27.17
N LYS A 7 -24.85 12.02 -28.41
CA LYS A 7 -23.48 12.01 -28.95
C LYS A 7 -22.57 13.02 -28.28
N GLN A 8 -23.08 14.16 -27.87
CA GLN A 8 -22.32 15.20 -27.16
C GLN A 8 -21.98 14.75 -25.74
N SER A 9 -22.94 14.15 -25.00
CA SER A 9 -22.71 13.56 -23.68
C SER A 9 -21.65 12.46 -23.74
N TRP A 10 -21.79 11.49 -24.69
CA TRP A 10 -20.83 10.41 -24.84
C TRP A 10 -19.41 10.88 -25.20
N LEU A 11 -19.27 11.94 -26.01
CA LEU A 11 -17.98 12.55 -26.36
C LEU A 11 -17.36 13.27 -25.16
N SER A 12 -18.16 13.99 -24.35
CA SER A 12 -17.69 14.61 -23.11
C SER A 12 -17.21 13.56 -22.10
N ASP A 13 -18.00 12.54 -21.83
CA ASP A 13 -17.66 11.47 -20.91
C ASP A 13 -16.38 10.73 -21.33
N LYS A 14 -16.20 10.55 -22.65
CA LYS A 14 -15.00 9.90 -23.20
C LYS A 14 -13.76 10.79 -23.13
N ILE A 15 -13.90 12.10 -23.34
CA ILE A 15 -12.80 13.08 -23.20
C ILE A 15 -12.41 13.21 -21.73
N ASP A 16 -13.38 13.24 -20.82
CA ASP A 16 -13.13 13.31 -19.39
C ASP A 16 -12.40 12.07 -18.90
N SER A 17 -12.84 10.87 -19.31
CA SER A 17 -12.15 9.63 -18.95
C SER A 17 -10.74 9.50 -19.56
N MET A 18 -10.48 10.11 -20.72
CA MET A 18 -9.14 10.14 -21.31
C MET A 18 -8.19 11.14 -20.61
N ASN A 19 -8.73 12.18 -19.98
CA ASN A 19 -7.95 13.19 -19.24
C ASN A 19 -7.74 12.81 -17.76
N GLU A 20 -8.51 11.85 -17.25
CA GLU A 20 -8.43 11.41 -15.85
C GLU A 20 -7.03 11.00 -15.40
N PRO A 21 -6.25 10.19 -16.18
CA PRO A 21 -4.87 9.85 -15.79
C PRO A 21 -3.92 11.05 -15.78
N VAL A 22 -4.10 11.99 -16.72
CA VAL A 22 -3.25 13.19 -16.82
C VAL A 22 -3.53 14.15 -15.66
N ASN A 23 -4.80 14.29 -15.28
CA ASN A 23 -5.22 15.10 -14.15
C ASN A 23 -4.77 14.48 -12.83
N ALA A 24 -4.85 13.16 -12.70
CA ALA A 24 -4.35 12.42 -11.54
C ALA A 24 -2.83 12.64 -11.37
N LEU A 25 -2.06 12.45 -12.44
CA LEU A 25 -0.62 12.71 -12.46
C LEU A 25 -0.29 14.13 -11.99
N ALA A 26 -0.98 15.14 -12.56
CA ALA A 26 -0.74 16.55 -12.21
C ALA A 26 -1.05 16.83 -10.72
N ALA A 27 -2.15 16.30 -10.21
CA ALA A 27 -2.54 16.46 -8.82
C ALA A 27 -1.53 15.78 -7.87
N ASN A 28 -1.12 14.54 -8.19
CA ASN A 28 -0.16 13.78 -7.39
C ASN A 28 1.21 14.46 -7.36
N LEU A 29 1.73 14.91 -8.50
CA LEU A 29 3.02 15.61 -8.55
C LEU A 29 3.03 16.85 -7.65
N ARG A 30 1.98 17.69 -7.73
CA ARG A 30 1.87 18.87 -6.87
C ARG A 30 1.78 18.49 -5.38
N ARG A 31 0.96 17.51 -5.03
CA ARG A 31 0.81 17.04 -3.66
C ARG A 31 2.11 16.45 -3.11
N LEU A 32 2.71 15.47 -3.80
CA LEU A 32 3.94 14.79 -3.37
C LEU A 32 5.12 15.77 -3.25
N ARG A 33 5.25 16.70 -4.18
CA ARG A 33 6.24 17.78 -4.10
C ARG A 33 6.00 18.67 -2.88
N GLY A 34 4.75 19.07 -2.64
CA GLY A 34 4.36 19.89 -1.49
C GLY A 34 4.63 19.21 -0.16
N GLU A 35 4.31 17.90 -0.02
CA GLU A 35 4.57 17.10 1.18
C GLU A 35 6.07 17.04 1.52
N ARG A 36 6.94 17.14 0.50
CA ARG A 36 8.40 17.19 0.70
C ARG A 36 8.97 18.61 0.83
N GLY A 37 8.12 19.62 0.79
CA GLY A 37 8.55 21.02 0.86
C GLY A 37 9.42 21.46 -0.32
N LEU A 38 9.38 20.75 -1.45
CA LEU A 38 10.18 21.06 -2.63
C LEU A 38 9.51 22.14 -3.48
N SER A 39 10.32 23.08 -3.99
CA SER A 39 9.88 23.97 -5.08
C SER A 39 9.90 23.21 -6.41
N THR A 40 9.13 23.68 -7.41
CA THR A 40 9.20 23.15 -8.79
C THR A 40 10.62 23.20 -9.36
N VAL A 41 11.40 24.23 -8.99
CA VAL A 41 12.80 24.36 -9.39
C VAL A 41 13.66 23.29 -8.75
N ALA A 42 13.48 23.03 -7.46
CA ALA A 42 14.23 22.01 -6.74
C ALA A 42 13.94 20.62 -7.29
N LEU A 43 12.65 20.26 -7.43
CA LEU A 43 12.27 18.96 -7.97
C LEU A 43 12.78 18.74 -9.40
N ALA A 44 12.70 19.76 -10.26
CA ALA A 44 13.23 19.68 -11.63
C ALA A 44 14.75 19.45 -11.66
N ARG A 45 15.50 20.19 -10.82
CA ARG A 45 16.94 20.02 -10.70
C ARG A 45 17.31 18.62 -10.19
N ASP A 46 16.68 18.19 -9.12
CA ASP A 46 17.04 16.96 -8.41
C ASP A 46 16.62 15.70 -9.19
N SER A 47 15.56 15.80 -10.00
CA SER A 47 15.12 14.73 -10.89
C SER A 47 15.80 14.72 -12.28
N GLY A 48 16.53 15.79 -12.63
CA GLY A 48 17.06 15.95 -13.99
C GLY A 48 16.00 16.26 -15.06
N VAL A 49 14.75 16.48 -14.67
CA VAL A 49 13.65 16.82 -15.60
C VAL A 49 13.65 18.31 -15.87
N ALA A 50 13.52 18.70 -17.14
CA ALA A 50 13.47 20.12 -17.50
C ALA A 50 12.32 20.82 -16.76
N ARG A 51 12.59 22.01 -16.18
CA ARG A 51 11.61 22.81 -15.43
C ARG A 51 10.31 23.06 -16.24
N ALA A 52 10.45 23.32 -17.52
CA ALA A 52 9.30 23.55 -18.41
C ALA A 52 8.44 22.29 -18.52
N THR A 53 9.07 21.11 -18.62
CA THR A 53 8.38 19.81 -18.66
C THR A 53 7.62 19.57 -17.36
N LEU A 54 8.28 19.73 -16.20
CA LEU A 54 7.63 19.57 -14.90
C LEU A 54 6.45 20.53 -14.72
N ALA A 55 6.61 21.81 -15.10
CA ALA A 55 5.54 22.79 -15.04
C ALA A 55 4.34 22.41 -15.92
N GLN A 56 4.58 21.86 -17.10
CA GLN A 56 3.53 21.34 -17.99
C GLN A 56 2.81 20.14 -17.37
N LEU A 57 3.55 19.18 -16.78
CA LEU A 57 2.99 18.00 -16.13
C LEU A 57 2.13 18.41 -14.93
N GLU A 58 2.61 19.30 -14.07
CA GLU A 58 1.83 19.82 -12.94
C GLU A 58 0.61 20.66 -13.36
N ALA A 59 0.60 21.18 -14.58
CA ALA A 59 -0.55 21.87 -15.17
C ALA A 59 -1.55 20.91 -15.88
N GLY A 60 -1.34 19.59 -15.79
CA GLY A 60 -2.18 18.61 -16.48
C GLY A 60 -2.02 18.67 -18.01
N ARG A 61 -0.85 19.06 -18.47
CA ARG A 61 -0.53 19.19 -19.92
C ARG A 61 0.73 18.40 -20.22
N GLY A 62 0.69 17.64 -21.28
CA GLY A 62 1.82 16.85 -21.75
C GLY A 62 1.66 15.36 -21.46
N ASN A 63 2.50 14.59 -22.14
CA ASN A 63 2.56 13.13 -22.02
C ASN A 63 4.01 12.76 -21.66
N PRO A 64 4.31 12.49 -20.39
CA PRO A 64 5.66 12.17 -19.96
C PRO A 64 6.08 10.81 -20.47
N THR A 65 7.38 10.66 -20.73
CA THR A 65 7.95 9.34 -20.96
C THR A 65 8.01 8.54 -19.65
N LEU A 66 8.09 7.22 -19.75
CA LEU A 66 8.27 6.35 -18.59
C LEU A 66 9.55 6.71 -17.79
N GLU A 67 10.62 7.10 -18.49
CA GLU A 67 11.87 7.57 -17.89
C GLU A 67 11.64 8.84 -17.04
N THR A 68 10.87 9.80 -17.56
CA THR A 68 10.51 11.02 -16.83
C THR A 68 9.72 10.69 -15.55
N LEU A 69 8.78 9.76 -15.66
CA LEU A 69 7.96 9.32 -14.50
C LEU A 69 8.83 8.63 -13.43
N TYR A 70 9.74 7.75 -13.84
CA TYR A 70 10.68 7.11 -12.90
C TYR A 70 11.61 8.11 -12.24
N ALA A 71 12.16 9.08 -12.99
CA ALA A 71 13.02 10.11 -12.44
C ALA A 71 12.30 10.94 -11.35
N LEU A 72 11.06 11.32 -11.60
CA LEU A 72 10.22 12.04 -10.63
C LEU A 72 9.87 11.17 -9.42
N ALA A 73 9.43 9.93 -9.63
CA ALA A 73 9.08 9.00 -8.56
C ALA A 73 10.27 8.72 -7.62
N ASN A 74 11.45 8.46 -8.19
CA ASN A 74 12.68 8.23 -7.43
C ASN A 74 13.08 9.46 -6.61
N THR A 75 13.02 10.66 -7.20
CA THR A 75 13.36 11.92 -6.49
C THR A 75 12.36 12.23 -5.39
N LEU A 76 11.09 11.88 -5.63
CA LEU A 76 10.03 11.98 -4.64
C LEU A 76 10.02 10.81 -3.65
N GLU A 77 10.89 9.82 -3.81
CA GLU A 77 10.97 8.60 -2.97
C GLU A 77 9.61 7.89 -2.78
N VAL A 78 8.87 7.74 -3.88
CA VAL A 78 7.57 7.05 -3.89
C VAL A 78 7.54 5.98 -4.96
N ALA A 79 6.57 5.07 -4.89
CA ALA A 79 6.33 4.14 -5.99
C ALA A 79 5.81 4.87 -7.22
N LEU A 80 6.13 4.37 -8.42
CA LEU A 80 5.60 4.92 -9.67
C LEU A 80 4.06 4.97 -9.67
N ALA A 81 3.43 3.96 -9.07
CA ALA A 81 1.98 3.89 -8.93
C ALA A 81 1.40 5.11 -8.18
N ASP A 82 2.08 5.61 -7.15
CA ASP A 82 1.63 6.76 -6.36
C ASP A 82 1.67 8.07 -7.18
N VAL A 83 2.50 8.11 -8.22
CA VAL A 83 2.59 9.25 -9.12
C VAL A 83 1.46 9.25 -10.15
N ILE A 84 1.05 8.08 -10.65
CA ILE A 84 0.13 7.95 -11.80
C ILE A 84 -1.30 7.55 -11.41
N ALA A 85 -1.49 6.86 -10.27
CA ALA A 85 -2.83 6.43 -9.86
C ALA A 85 -3.72 7.61 -9.48
N PRO A 86 -5.04 7.55 -9.71
CA PRO A 86 -5.97 8.52 -9.16
C PRO A 86 -5.76 8.64 -7.65
N SER A 87 -5.61 9.88 -7.15
CA SER A 87 -5.45 10.12 -5.73
C SER A 87 -6.78 9.89 -5.02
N THR A 88 -6.85 8.86 -4.20
CA THR A 88 -7.97 8.63 -3.26
C THR A 88 -7.74 9.36 -1.93
N ALA A 89 -6.77 10.26 -1.86
CA ALA A 89 -6.33 10.91 -0.62
C ALA A 89 -7.41 11.76 0.10
N ALA A 90 -8.56 11.95 -0.50
CA ALA A 90 -9.68 12.69 0.10
C ALA A 90 -10.84 11.79 0.55
N ASP A 91 -10.85 10.52 0.17
CA ASP A 91 -11.96 9.61 0.46
C ASP A 91 -11.62 8.69 1.64
N VAL A 92 -12.58 8.53 2.54
CA VAL A 92 -12.50 7.53 3.61
C VAL A 92 -12.68 6.15 2.99
N GLU A 93 -11.61 5.37 2.93
CA GLU A 93 -11.71 3.97 2.53
C GLU A 93 -12.24 3.14 3.71
N VAL A 94 -13.32 2.41 3.47
CA VAL A 94 -13.92 1.54 4.49
C VAL A 94 -13.96 0.11 3.98
N VAL A 95 -13.18 -0.76 4.61
CA VAL A 95 -13.23 -2.21 4.38
C VAL A 95 -14.08 -2.85 5.47
N ARG A 96 -15.26 -3.34 5.12
CA ARG A 96 -16.18 -3.95 6.07
C ARG A 96 -15.70 -5.32 6.53
N ALA A 97 -16.13 -5.78 7.71
CA ALA A 97 -15.71 -7.06 8.31
C ALA A 97 -15.96 -8.29 7.42
N ALA A 98 -16.95 -8.23 6.53
CA ALA A 98 -17.24 -9.29 5.56
C ALA A 98 -16.37 -9.23 4.29
N GLU A 99 -15.67 -8.14 4.06
CA GLU A 99 -14.90 -7.85 2.84
C GLU A 99 -13.40 -8.17 3.02
N GLY A 100 -12.67 -8.06 1.93
CA GLY A 100 -11.23 -8.32 1.86
C GLY A 100 -10.86 -9.77 1.60
N PRO A 101 -9.76 -10.00 0.87
CA PRO A 101 -9.23 -11.33 0.59
C PRO A 101 -8.92 -12.09 1.88
N ARG A 102 -9.23 -13.38 1.90
CA ARG A 102 -8.94 -14.25 3.04
C ARG A 102 -7.97 -15.35 2.67
N VAL A 103 -7.02 -15.58 3.56
CA VAL A 103 -6.06 -16.68 3.47
C VAL A 103 -6.29 -17.58 4.67
N THR A 104 -6.36 -18.91 4.44
CA THR A 104 -6.53 -19.89 5.50
C THR A 104 -5.40 -20.90 5.42
N GLY A 105 -4.61 -20.96 6.47
CA GLY A 105 -3.57 -21.94 6.70
C GLY A 105 -4.00 -23.04 7.69
N ALA A 106 -3.04 -23.84 8.15
CA ALA A 106 -3.28 -24.92 9.11
C ALA A 106 -3.83 -24.40 10.46
N ALA A 107 -3.24 -23.29 10.96
CA ALA A 107 -3.63 -22.66 12.22
C ALA A 107 -4.19 -21.24 12.00
N VAL A 108 -3.73 -20.52 10.99
CA VAL A 108 -4.00 -19.11 10.76
C VAL A 108 -5.19 -18.93 9.83
N ARG A 109 -6.05 -17.97 10.18
CA ARG A 109 -6.98 -17.33 9.25
C ARG A 109 -6.61 -15.85 9.22
N ALA A 110 -6.25 -15.35 8.04
CA ALA A 110 -5.88 -13.97 7.80
C ALA A 110 -6.87 -13.34 6.83
N ARG A 111 -7.28 -12.11 7.14
CA ARG A 111 -8.06 -11.26 6.25
C ARG A 111 -7.23 -10.00 5.93
N LEU A 112 -6.96 -9.78 4.64
CA LEU A 112 -6.31 -8.56 4.21
C LEU A 112 -7.27 -7.37 4.40
N VAL A 113 -6.83 -6.38 5.15
CA VAL A 113 -7.60 -5.17 5.45
C VAL A 113 -7.16 -4.01 4.56
N ALA A 114 -5.85 -3.85 4.38
CA ALA A 114 -5.31 -2.77 3.57
C ALA A 114 -3.97 -3.16 2.95
N ARG A 115 -3.66 -2.53 1.81
CA ARG A 115 -2.31 -2.46 1.25
C ARG A 115 -1.92 -0.99 1.16
N LEU A 116 -0.83 -0.64 1.81
CA LEU A 116 -0.28 0.70 1.79
C LEU A 116 0.96 0.66 0.91
N SER A 117 0.96 1.45 -0.14
CA SER A 117 2.08 1.60 -1.06
C SER A 117 2.85 2.87 -0.71
N GLY A 118 4.17 2.80 -0.77
CA GLY A 118 5.05 3.91 -0.49
C GLY A 118 6.49 3.50 -0.74
N ARG A 119 7.41 3.95 0.10
CA ARG A 119 8.83 3.54 0.07
C ARG A 119 8.98 2.05 0.39
N ALA A 120 8.13 1.53 1.25
CA ALA A 120 7.93 0.12 1.49
C ALA A 120 6.46 -0.23 1.21
N SER A 121 6.22 -1.47 0.79
CA SER A 121 4.86 -1.99 0.70
C SER A 121 4.48 -2.59 2.04
N VAL A 122 3.33 -2.17 2.59
CA VAL A 122 2.82 -2.71 3.85
C VAL A 122 1.46 -3.36 3.61
N GLU A 123 1.35 -4.63 3.95
CA GLU A 123 0.08 -5.35 3.98
C GLU A 123 -0.42 -5.45 5.43
N LEU A 124 -1.66 -5.03 5.67
CA LEU A 124 -2.32 -5.08 6.97
C LEU A 124 -3.32 -6.22 6.99
N TYR A 125 -3.16 -7.13 7.93
CA TYR A 125 -4.03 -8.28 8.12
C TYR A 125 -4.68 -8.30 9.50
N GLU A 126 -5.96 -8.66 9.54
CA GLU A 126 -6.61 -9.18 10.74
C GLU A 126 -6.35 -10.69 10.82
N LEU A 127 -5.81 -11.13 11.94
CA LEU A 127 -5.53 -12.55 12.21
C LEU A 127 -6.46 -13.13 13.25
N SER A 128 -6.87 -14.36 13.01
CA SER A 128 -7.37 -15.28 14.03
C SER A 128 -6.64 -16.62 13.94
N LEU A 129 -6.35 -17.22 15.09
CA LEU A 129 -5.67 -18.51 15.15
C LEU A 129 -6.56 -19.58 15.78
N ARG A 130 -6.52 -20.77 15.19
CA ARG A 130 -7.21 -21.95 15.73
C ARG A 130 -6.44 -22.48 16.94
N PRO A 131 -7.09 -22.66 18.11
CA PRO A 131 -6.42 -23.20 19.29
C PRO A 131 -5.89 -24.61 19.03
N GLY A 132 -4.79 -24.96 19.69
CA GLY A 132 -4.16 -26.28 19.58
C GLY A 132 -3.48 -26.59 18.24
N ARG A 133 -3.42 -25.61 17.34
CA ARG A 133 -2.73 -25.73 16.05
C ARG A 133 -1.52 -24.81 16.01
N ARG A 134 -0.43 -25.30 15.41
CA ARG A 134 0.77 -24.53 15.09
C ARG A 134 0.89 -24.43 13.58
N GLN A 135 1.23 -23.27 13.08
CA GLN A 135 1.61 -23.05 11.68
C GLN A 135 3.06 -22.63 11.64
N VAL A 136 3.82 -23.23 10.75
CA VAL A 136 5.14 -22.78 10.32
C VAL A 136 4.98 -22.19 8.94
N SER A 137 5.36 -20.94 8.80
CA SER A 137 5.38 -20.22 7.52
C SER A 137 6.79 -20.29 6.94
N ALA A 138 6.85 -20.49 5.63
CA ALA A 138 8.12 -20.42 4.88
C ALA A 138 8.68 -18.98 4.93
N PRO A 139 10.00 -18.81 4.80
CA PRO A 139 10.61 -17.50 4.70
C PRO A 139 10.04 -16.67 3.55
N HIS A 140 9.76 -15.42 3.83
CA HIS A 140 9.51 -14.39 2.84
C HIS A 140 10.83 -13.96 2.15
N PRO A 141 10.78 -13.17 1.07
CA PRO A 141 11.98 -12.56 0.48
C PRO A 141 12.81 -11.78 1.49
N MET A 142 14.09 -11.61 1.19
CA MET A 142 15.01 -10.83 2.04
C MET A 142 14.49 -9.40 2.25
N GLY A 143 14.65 -8.90 3.47
CA GLY A 143 14.23 -7.55 3.87
C GLY A 143 12.78 -7.46 4.37
N VAL A 144 11.98 -8.51 4.20
CA VAL A 144 10.62 -8.53 4.75
C VAL A 144 10.66 -8.60 6.27
N VAL A 145 9.84 -7.76 6.91
CA VAL A 145 9.66 -7.69 8.36
C VAL A 145 8.19 -7.88 8.70
N GLU A 146 7.94 -8.65 9.76
CA GLU A 146 6.60 -8.82 10.29
C GLU A 146 6.44 -8.13 11.64
N HIS A 147 5.26 -7.57 11.84
CA HIS A 147 4.86 -6.87 13.05
C HIS A 147 3.55 -7.48 13.54
N LEU A 148 3.55 -8.06 14.72
CA LEU A 148 2.38 -8.70 15.31
C LEU A 148 1.95 -7.95 16.58
N LEU A 149 0.70 -7.49 16.60
CA LEU A 149 0.04 -6.91 17.78
C LEU A 149 -1.11 -7.82 18.20
N VAL A 150 -1.04 -8.37 19.40
CA VAL A 150 -2.09 -9.24 19.94
C VAL A 150 -3.19 -8.41 20.60
N HIS A 151 -4.45 -8.64 20.22
CA HIS A 151 -5.60 -7.93 20.78
C HIS A 151 -6.27 -8.72 21.89
N ALA A 152 -6.36 -10.05 21.74
CA ALA A 152 -6.99 -10.93 22.70
C ALA A 152 -6.31 -12.32 22.69
N GLY A 153 -6.33 -13.00 23.83
CA GLY A 153 -5.74 -14.32 24.03
C GLY A 153 -4.22 -14.26 24.18
N ARG A 154 -3.57 -15.42 24.06
CA ARG A 154 -2.10 -15.57 24.09
C ARG A 154 -1.60 -16.30 22.87
N ALA A 155 -0.54 -15.79 22.28
CA ALA A 155 0.13 -16.32 21.10
C ALA A 155 1.55 -16.76 21.39
N ARG A 156 2.06 -17.73 20.63
CA ARG A 156 3.49 -17.95 20.42
C ARG A 156 3.78 -17.63 18.96
N ALA A 157 4.69 -16.69 18.72
CA ALA A 157 4.98 -16.21 17.37
C ALA A 157 6.45 -15.80 17.22
N GLY A 158 6.88 -15.60 15.96
CA GLY A 158 8.23 -15.16 15.62
C GLY A 158 9.07 -16.25 14.96
N PRO A 159 10.40 -16.04 14.83
CA PRO A 159 11.31 -16.99 14.21
C PRO A 159 11.16 -18.39 14.82
N GLU A 160 11.13 -19.42 14.00
CA GLU A 160 10.94 -20.80 14.47
C GLU A 160 12.03 -21.24 15.46
N SER A 161 13.23 -20.70 15.31
CA SER A 161 14.38 -20.99 16.20
C SER A 161 14.29 -20.32 17.59
N ALA A 162 13.51 -19.23 17.70
CA ALA A 162 13.39 -18.45 18.93
C ALA A 162 12.01 -17.76 19.02
N PRO A 163 10.92 -18.50 19.08
CA PRO A 163 9.58 -17.91 19.16
C PRO A 163 9.36 -17.30 20.55
N VAL A 164 8.57 -16.23 20.61
CA VAL A 164 8.20 -15.54 21.85
C VAL A 164 6.73 -15.77 22.18
N GLU A 165 6.39 -15.70 23.47
CA GLU A 165 5.00 -15.67 23.92
C GLU A 165 4.53 -14.23 24.09
N LEU A 166 3.33 -13.95 23.61
CA LEU A 166 2.71 -12.63 23.59
C LEU A 166 1.30 -12.73 24.15
N GLY A 167 0.97 -11.85 25.07
CA GLY A 167 -0.39 -11.66 25.59
C GLY A 167 -1.11 -10.49 24.93
N ALA A 168 -2.35 -10.25 25.35
CA ALA A 168 -3.14 -9.12 24.84
C ALA A 168 -2.43 -7.77 25.16
N GLY A 169 -2.30 -6.92 24.15
CA GLY A 169 -1.57 -5.66 24.18
C GLY A 169 -0.09 -5.77 23.82
N ASP A 170 0.47 -6.99 23.76
CA ASP A 170 1.87 -7.17 23.40
C ASP A 170 2.10 -7.04 21.89
N TYR A 171 3.27 -6.52 21.57
CA TYR A 171 3.75 -6.33 20.21
C TYR A 171 5.10 -7.01 20.02
N ALA A 172 5.27 -7.67 18.88
CA ALA A 172 6.56 -8.20 18.45
C ALA A 172 6.87 -7.77 17.01
N ARG A 173 8.14 -7.52 16.75
CA ARG A 173 8.70 -7.29 15.41
C ARG A 173 9.80 -8.30 15.17
N TYR A 174 9.75 -8.98 14.03
CA TYR A 174 10.74 -10.00 13.69
C TYR A 174 10.97 -10.09 12.17
N PRO A 175 12.14 -10.60 11.72
CA PRO A 175 12.40 -10.81 10.31
C PRO A 175 11.46 -11.88 9.75
N GLY A 176 10.68 -11.53 8.71
CA GLY A 176 9.86 -12.47 7.96
C GLY A 176 10.68 -13.31 6.97
N SER A 177 11.93 -12.94 6.74
CA SER A 177 12.86 -13.66 5.84
C SER A 177 13.43 -14.97 6.40
N VAL A 178 12.96 -15.40 7.57
CA VAL A 178 13.27 -16.70 8.16
C VAL A 178 11.98 -17.49 8.40
N ALA A 179 12.10 -18.83 8.54
CA ALA A 179 10.96 -19.65 8.94
C ALA A 179 10.41 -19.14 10.29
N HIS A 180 9.12 -18.93 10.37
CA HIS A 180 8.48 -18.33 11.54
C HIS A 180 7.16 -19.03 11.87
N VAL A 181 6.73 -18.91 13.12
CA VAL A 181 5.60 -19.66 13.66
C VAL A 181 4.48 -18.75 14.14
N TYR A 182 3.26 -19.31 14.07
CA TYR A 182 2.07 -18.76 14.69
C TYR A 182 1.33 -19.91 15.42
N GLN A 183 1.05 -19.70 16.69
CA GLN A 183 0.32 -20.65 17.52
C GLN A 183 -0.54 -19.92 18.53
N ALA A 184 -1.82 -20.27 18.61
CA ALA A 184 -2.67 -19.83 19.70
C ALA A 184 -2.41 -20.73 20.92
N LEU A 185 -2.05 -20.14 22.05
CA LEU A 185 -1.88 -20.83 23.33
C LEU A 185 -3.22 -20.96 24.07
N GLU A 186 -4.18 -20.10 23.73
CA GLU A 186 -5.52 -20.04 24.30
C GLU A 186 -6.58 -19.87 23.18
N PRO A 187 -7.84 -20.28 23.40
CA PRO A 187 -8.92 -19.96 22.48
C PRO A 187 -9.19 -18.44 22.37
N GLY A 188 -9.72 -18.01 21.22
CA GLY A 188 -10.16 -16.62 21.03
C GLY A 188 -9.03 -15.64 20.68
N LEU A 189 -7.86 -16.14 20.27
CA LEU A 189 -6.79 -15.28 19.85
C LEU A 189 -7.19 -14.45 18.62
N THR A 190 -7.01 -13.14 18.75
CA THR A 190 -7.09 -12.17 17.65
C THR A 190 -5.87 -11.25 17.67
N ALA A 191 -5.39 -10.89 16.50
CA ALA A 191 -4.19 -10.05 16.35
C ALA A 191 -4.26 -9.25 15.05
N THR A 192 -3.46 -8.20 14.98
CA THR A 192 -3.11 -7.52 13.71
C THR A 192 -1.70 -7.94 13.31
N LEU A 193 -1.55 -8.29 12.04
CA LEU A 193 -0.26 -8.54 11.41
C LEU A 193 -0.01 -7.49 10.32
N LEU A 194 1.13 -6.82 10.38
CA LEU A 194 1.65 -6.06 9.25
C LEU A 194 2.84 -6.80 8.66
N ILE A 195 2.86 -6.88 7.33
CA ILE A 195 3.99 -7.42 6.56
C ILE A 195 4.56 -6.25 5.78
N GLU A 196 5.75 -5.81 6.19
CA GLU A 196 6.51 -4.75 5.52
C GLU A 196 7.50 -5.37 4.55
N SER A 197 7.42 -4.98 3.28
CA SER A 197 8.32 -5.41 2.20
C SER A 197 9.06 -4.20 1.64
N PRO A 198 10.39 -4.28 1.40
CA PRO A 198 11.20 -3.18 0.89
C PRO A 198 10.81 -2.76 -0.53
#